data_61734828e14e6971eb155c8a891f8259
#
_entry.id   61734828e14e6971eb155c8a891f8259
#
_cell.length_a   1.000
_cell.length_b   1.000
_cell.length_c   1.000
_cell.angle_alpha   90.00
_cell.angle_beta   90.00
_cell.angle_gamma   90.00
#
_symmetry.space_group_name_H-M   'P 1'
#
loop_
_entity.id
_entity.type
_entity.pdbx_description
1 polymer ?
#
loop_
_entity_poly.entity_id
_entity_poly.type
_entity_poly.pdbx_seq_one_letter_code
_entity_poly.pdbx_strand_id
1 'polypeptide(L)'
;MHFKTLASASALLLVPLSMASPLPAARANEMCGQYDTTTAGDYIIYNNLWNKDTATSGSQCTEVTGIKDDNTLSWRTTWSWEGDKTQVKSYANAKLEIDPKQLSALKSIPFTWKWSYKGDGLVADVAFDIWTSSSTTGDYEYEIMIWLGRLGGAGPIGDSISTFDHDGTTWELHEGSNGSQKVYSFVAAKDINNMESDALPFLQHLVDTGKLDKSQYLRAFQSGTEPFIGSNAEFTTTAYKVNIA
;
A
#
# COMPACT_ATOMS: atom_id res chain seq x y z
N MET A 1 -84.43 -11.92 3.26
CA MET A 1 -83.34 -10.95 2.92
C MET A 1 -82.21 -11.13 3.94
N HIS A 2 -81.11 -11.79 3.52
CA HIS A 2 -79.96 -12.03 4.37
C HIS A 2 -78.83 -11.16 3.89
N PHE A 3 -78.40 -10.20 4.72
CA PHE A 3 -77.23 -9.38 4.48
C PHE A 3 -75.95 -10.14 4.96
N LYS A 4 -75.03 -10.44 4.05
CA LYS A 4 -73.68 -10.93 4.39
C LYS A 4 -72.76 -9.73 4.53
N THR A 5 -72.23 -9.54 5.71
CA THR A 5 -71.15 -8.58 6.01
C THR A 5 -69.82 -9.21 5.63
N LEU A 6 -69.09 -8.57 4.72
CA LEU A 6 -67.67 -8.88 4.39
C LEU A 6 -66.78 -8.15 5.40
N ALA A 7 -66.01 -8.91 6.13
CA ALA A 7 -64.94 -8.36 6.95
C ALA A 7 -63.63 -8.29 6.13
N SER A 8 -63.11 -7.10 5.88
CA SER A 8 -61.83 -6.88 5.26
C SER A 8 -60.70 -6.98 6.32
N ALA A 9 -59.82 -7.97 6.16
CA ALA A 9 -58.62 -8.10 6.98
C ALA A 9 -57.47 -7.29 6.33
N SER A 10 -57.06 -6.23 6.99
CA SER A 10 -55.86 -5.46 6.59
C SER A 10 -54.63 -6.16 7.16
N ALA A 11 -53.78 -6.69 6.30
CA ALA A 11 -52.49 -7.24 6.69
C ALA A 11 -51.47 -6.09 6.80
N LEU A 12 -51.01 -5.80 8.03
CA LEU A 12 -49.85 -4.93 8.26
C LEU A 12 -48.56 -5.66 7.85
N LEU A 13 -47.93 -5.18 6.81
CA LEU A 13 -46.56 -5.55 6.43
C LEU A 13 -45.56 -4.87 7.40
N LEU A 14 -44.97 -5.65 8.31
CA LEU A 14 -43.82 -5.25 9.10
C LEU A 14 -42.58 -5.30 8.22
N VAL A 15 -42.07 -4.11 7.81
CA VAL A 15 -40.76 -3.96 7.18
C VAL A 15 -39.70 -4.06 8.27
N PRO A 16 -38.73 -4.99 8.20
CA PRO A 16 -37.65 -5.02 9.17
C PRO A 16 -36.77 -3.79 8.99
N LEU A 17 -36.64 -2.95 10.02
CA LEU A 17 -35.63 -1.92 10.09
C LEU A 17 -34.26 -2.61 10.14
N SER A 18 -33.49 -2.51 9.08
CA SER A 18 -32.06 -2.84 9.08
C SER A 18 -31.35 -1.85 10.01
N MET A 19 -30.97 -2.31 11.19
CA MET A 19 -30.08 -1.54 12.05
C MET A 19 -28.69 -1.56 11.41
N ALA A 20 -28.28 -0.46 10.79
CA ALA A 20 -26.90 -0.24 10.43
C ALA A 20 -26.06 -0.30 11.71
N SER A 21 -25.09 -1.21 11.77
CA SER A 21 -24.13 -1.24 12.88
C SER A 21 -23.42 0.11 12.94
N PRO A 22 -23.30 0.74 14.12
CA PRO A 22 -22.58 2.00 14.25
C PRO A 22 -21.12 1.77 13.82
N LEU A 23 -20.60 2.63 12.95
CA LEU A 23 -19.18 2.68 12.65
C LEU A 23 -18.41 2.81 13.98
N PRO A 24 -17.31 2.07 14.16
CA PRO A 24 -16.49 2.24 15.36
C PRO A 24 -16.04 3.70 15.43
N ALA A 25 -16.17 4.31 16.62
CA ALA A 25 -15.71 5.68 16.84
C ALA A 25 -14.23 5.79 16.49
N ALA A 26 -13.87 6.78 15.67
CA ALA A 26 -12.47 7.05 15.32
C ALA A 26 -11.63 7.18 16.60
N ARG A 27 -10.48 6.50 16.62
CA ARG A 27 -9.54 6.62 17.74
C ARG A 27 -8.86 7.97 17.68
N ALA A 28 -8.48 8.56 18.81
CA ALA A 28 -8.02 9.93 18.93
C ALA A 28 -6.81 10.32 18.05
N ASN A 29 -6.10 9.35 17.45
CA ASN A 29 -4.91 9.56 16.64
C ASN A 29 -5.02 8.95 15.21
N GLU A 30 -6.22 8.55 14.77
CA GLU A 30 -6.43 8.01 13.44
C GLU A 30 -6.54 9.14 12.41
N MET A 31 -5.75 9.02 11.33
CA MET A 31 -5.80 9.87 10.15
C MET A 31 -6.74 9.23 9.13
N CYS A 32 -7.90 9.84 8.87
CA CYS A 32 -8.90 9.32 7.93
C CYS A 32 -9.13 10.25 6.72
N GLY A 33 -8.58 11.47 6.76
CA GLY A 33 -8.63 12.40 5.63
C GLY A 33 -7.78 11.95 4.45
N GLN A 34 -8.13 12.38 3.25
CA GLN A 34 -7.53 11.91 2.00
C GLN A 34 -6.01 12.05 1.98
N TYR A 35 -5.49 13.17 2.48
CA TYR A 35 -4.07 13.50 2.48
C TYR A 35 -3.53 13.78 3.89
N ASP A 36 -4.20 13.23 4.90
CA ASP A 36 -3.70 13.35 6.27
C ASP A 36 -2.33 12.72 6.40
N THR A 37 -1.47 13.38 7.17
CA THR A 37 -0.11 12.94 7.46
C THR A 37 0.24 13.17 8.92
N THR A 38 1.20 12.40 9.42
CA THR A 38 1.86 12.64 10.71
C THR A 38 3.33 12.25 10.61
N THR A 39 4.17 12.85 11.45
CA THR A 39 5.60 12.53 11.54
C THR A 39 5.86 11.63 12.74
N ALA A 40 6.71 10.62 12.56
CA ALA A 40 7.21 9.76 13.62
C ALA A 40 8.68 9.39 13.35
N GLY A 41 9.59 9.87 14.19
CA GLY A 41 11.03 9.74 13.95
C GLY A 41 11.42 10.40 12.62
N ASP A 42 12.16 9.66 11.80
CA ASP A 42 12.58 10.11 10.46
C ASP A 42 11.57 9.82 9.36
N TYR A 43 10.32 9.45 9.73
CA TYR A 43 9.29 9.08 8.77
C TYR A 43 8.13 10.07 8.77
N ILE A 44 7.59 10.31 7.58
CA ILE A 44 6.26 10.90 7.39
C ILE A 44 5.31 9.75 7.01
N ILE A 45 4.24 9.58 7.81
CA ILE A 45 3.21 8.57 7.58
C ILE A 45 2.03 9.24 6.89
N TYR A 46 1.57 8.63 5.81
CA TYR A 46 0.49 9.12 4.96
C TYR A 46 -0.70 8.16 5.00
N ASN A 47 -1.92 8.70 5.10
CA ASN A 47 -3.14 7.94 4.81
C ASN A 47 -3.34 7.76 3.29
N ASN A 48 -3.03 8.77 2.51
CA ASN A 48 -2.90 8.77 1.04
C ASN A 48 -4.02 8.05 0.27
N LEU A 49 -5.23 8.61 0.28
CA LEU A 49 -6.36 8.10 -0.49
C LEU A 49 -6.38 8.69 -1.93
N TRP A 50 -5.24 8.61 -2.62
CA TRP A 50 -5.00 9.33 -3.87
C TRP A 50 -5.99 8.99 -4.99
N ASN A 51 -6.50 7.77 -5.05
CA ASN A 51 -7.38 7.27 -6.10
C ASN A 51 -8.72 6.74 -5.57
N LYS A 52 -9.14 7.18 -4.37
CA LYS A 52 -10.39 6.76 -3.72
C LYS A 52 -11.64 6.94 -4.57
N ASP A 53 -11.60 7.90 -5.51
CA ASP A 53 -12.74 8.22 -6.37
C ASP A 53 -13.06 7.10 -7.40
N THR A 54 -12.17 6.10 -7.56
CA THR A 54 -12.42 4.88 -8.32
C THR A 54 -13.14 3.80 -7.49
N ALA A 55 -13.31 4.01 -6.18
CA ALA A 55 -14.13 3.17 -5.34
C ALA A 55 -15.63 3.51 -5.50
N THR A 56 -16.49 2.51 -5.45
CA THR A 56 -17.95 2.72 -5.38
C THR A 56 -18.41 3.01 -3.96
N SER A 57 -17.69 2.52 -2.96
CA SER A 57 -17.86 2.83 -1.55
C SER A 57 -16.60 2.45 -0.76
N GLY A 58 -16.50 2.96 0.46
CA GLY A 58 -15.45 2.56 1.38
C GLY A 58 -14.82 3.69 2.15
N SER A 59 -13.84 3.34 2.97
CA SER A 59 -13.07 4.27 3.81
C SER A 59 -11.76 3.64 4.24
N GLN A 60 -10.84 4.48 4.67
CA GLN A 60 -9.55 4.08 5.23
C GLN A 60 -9.10 5.05 6.30
N CYS A 61 -8.49 4.50 7.34
CA CYS A 61 -7.78 5.27 8.36
C CYS A 61 -6.43 4.64 8.66
N THR A 62 -5.44 5.48 8.95
CA THR A 62 -4.08 5.08 9.30
C THR A 62 -3.69 5.70 10.64
N GLU A 63 -3.02 4.94 11.50
CA GLU A 63 -2.48 5.45 12.77
C GLU A 63 -1.06 4.94 13.01
N VAL A 64 -0.22 5.78 13.62
CA VAL A 64 1.06 5.37 14.18
C VAL A 64 0.79 4.68 15.51
N THR A 65 1.27 3.43 15.65
CA THR A 65 1.12 2.66 16.89
C THR A 65 2.35 2.73 17.79
N GLY A 66 3.48 3.17 17.26
CA GLY A 66 4.70 3.42 18.04
C GLY A 66 5.92 3.76 17.20
N ILE A 67 6.88 4.40 17.85
CA ILE A 67 8.23 4.64 17.36
C ILE A 67 9.21 4.40 18.51
N LYS A 68 10.31 3.68 18.24
CA LYS A 68 11.37 3.42 19.23
C LYS A 68 12.53 4.39 19.08
N ASP A 69 13.38 4.48 20.09
CA ASP A 69 14.57 5.34 20.09
C ASP A 69 15.56 5.00 18.95
N ASP A 70 15.57 3.77 18.47
CA ASP A 70 16.37 3.32 17.34
C ASP A 70 15.70 3.57 15.98
N ASN A 71 14.64 4.37 15.93
CA ASN A 71 13.83 4.70 14.75
C ASN A 71 13.03 3.51 14.17
N THR A 72 12.79 2.44 14.95
CA THR A 72 11.89 1.36 14.54
C THR A 72 10.45 1.82 14.68
N LEU A 73 9.74 1.94 13.54
CA LEU A 73 8.37 2.40 13.42
C LEU A 73 7.38 1.21 13.47
N SER A 74 6.20 1.47 14.03
CA SER A 74 5.02 0.61 13.90
C SER A 74 3.78 1.44 13.59
N TRP A 75 2.92 0.93 12.70
CA TRP A 75 1.67 1.60 12.32
C TRP A 75 0.62 0.58 11.91
N ARG A 76 -0.60 1.06 11.77
CA ARG A 76 -1.75 0.26 11.34
C ARG A 76 -2.61 1.07 10.37
N THR A 77 -3.12 0.39 9.35
CA THR A 77 -4.11 0.92 8.41
C THR A 77 -5.33 0.01 8.40
N THR A 78 -6.51 0.57 8.64
CA THR A 78 -7.78 -0.13 8.53
C THR A 78 -8.55 0.39 7.34
N TRP A 79 -9.20 -0.49 6.57
CA TRP A 79 -9.92 -0.07 5.39
C TRP A 79 -11.02 -1.06 4.96
N SER A 80 -11.96 -0.54 4.20
CA SER A 80 -12.88 -1.31 3.38
C SER A 80 -13.07 -0.56 2.07
N TRP A 81 -12.89 -1.24 0.94
CA TRP A 81 -13.07 -0.65 -0.38
C TRP A 81 -13.88 -1.58 -1.28
N GLU A 82 -14.84 -1.00 -2.03
CA GLU A 82 -15.59 -1.66 -3.08
C GLU A 82 -15.30 -1.00 -4.42
N GLY A 83 -15.57 -1.72 -5.53
CA GLY A 83 -15.42 -1.23 -6.88
C GLY A 83 -14.59 -2.15 -7.76
N ASP A 84 -13.89 -1.60 -8.74
CA ASP A 84 -13.05 -2.37 -9.65
C ASP A 84 -11.81 -2.92 -8.91
N LYS A 85 -11.67 -4.23 -8.91
CA LYS A 85 -10.57 -4.97 -8.30
C LYS A 85 -9.21 -4.82 -9.02
N THR A 86 -9.18 -4.15 -10.17
CA THR A 86 -7.95 -3.86 -10.92
C THR A 86 -7.45 -2.44 -10.69
N GLN A 87 -8.18 -1.64 -9.91
CA GLN A 87 -7.84 -0.26 -9.60
C GLN A 87 -7.41 -0.13 -8.15
N VAL A 88 -6.18 0.33 -7.92
CA VAL A 88 -5.69 0.78 -6.60
C VAL A 88 -6.56 1.93 -6.10
N LYS A 89 -6.87 1.98 -4.81
CA LYS A 89 -7.67 3.05 -4.18
C LYS A 89 -6.82 4.04 -3.39
N SER A 90 -5.74 3.56 -2.82
CA SER A 90 -4.93 4.31 -1.87
C SER A 90 -3.55 3.70 -1.74
N TYR A 91 -2.62 4.43 -1.12
CA TYR A 91 -1.33 3.90 -0.71
C TYR A 91 -0.96 4.46 0.67
N ALA A 92 -1.50 3.84 1.72
CA ALA A 92 -1.08 4.16 3.09
C ALA A 92 0.37 3.74 3.30
N ASN A 93 1.25 4.69 3.61
CA ASN A 93 2.68 4.42 3.64
C ASN A 93 3.44 5.23 4.69
N ALA A 94 4.63 4.74 5.03
CA ALA A 94 5.67 5.47 5.73
C ALA A 94 6.77 5.84 4.73
N LYS A 95 6.99 7.14 4.53
CA LYS A 95 8.07 7.69 3.72
C LYS A 95 9.24 8.07 4.60
N LEU A 96 10.44 7.55 4.30
CA LEU A 96 11.67 8.02 4.93
C LEU A 96 12.01 9.43 4.42
N GLU A 97 12.30 10.37 5.29
CA GLU A 97 12.83 11.69 4.91
C GLU A 97 14.31 11.56 4.54
N ILE A 98 14.64 11.91 3.30
CA ILE A 98 15.98 11.80 2.72
C ILE A 98 16.30 13.01 1.86
N ASP A 99 17.58 13.38 1.83
CA ASP A 99 18.11 14.22 0.76
C ASP A 99 18.32 13.38 -0.51
N PRO A 100 18.00 13.92 -1.70
CA PRO A 100 18.22 13.22 -2.96
C PRO A 100 19.70 12.82 -3.14
N LYS A 101 19.94 11.53 -3.41
CA LYS A 101 21.28 10.96 -3.57
C LYS A 101 21.36 10.14 -4.85
N GLN A 102 22.44 10.30 -5.64
CA GLN A 102 22.61 9.50 -6.84
C GLN A 102 22.73 8.00 -6.53
N LEU A 103 22.12 7.16 -7.36
CA LEU A 103 22.20 5.70 -7.20
C LEU A 103 23.64 5.20 -7.18
N SER A 104 24.51 5.81 -8.00
CA SER A 104 25.95 5.50 -8.02
C SER A 104 26.70 5.82 -6.72
N ALA A 105 26.12 6.64 -5.84
CA ALA A 105 26.72 7.03 -4.55
C ALA A 105 26.17 6.24 -3.37
N LEU A 106 25.12 5.42 -3.60
CA LEU A 106 24.52 4.56 -2.57
C LEU A 106 25.44 3.36 -2.29
N LYS A 107 25.56 2.99 -1.03
CA LYS A 107 26.36 1.85 -0.57
C LYS A 107 25.50 0.69 -0.08
N SER A 108 24.35 0.99 0.53
CA SER A 108 23.38 0.02 1.02
C SER A 108 22.07 0.71 1.35
N ILE A 109 20.97 -0.05 1.33
CA ILE A 109 19.64 0.35 1.80
C ILE A 109 19.10 -0.76 2.69
N PRO A 110 19.75 -1.01 3.87
CA PRO A 110 19.31 -2.05 4.78
C PRO A 110 17.93 -1.72 5.37
N PHE A 111 17.06 -2.74 5.44
CA PHE A 111 15.74 -2.62 6.03
C PHE A 111 15.38 -3.84 6.88
N THR A 112 14.45 -3.61 7.80
CA THR A 112 13.69 -4.64 8.49
C THR A 112 12.22 -4.31 8.34
N TRP A 113 11.38 -5.27 7.93
CA TRP A 113 9.93 -5.08 7.86
C TRP A 113 9.17 -6.32 8.34
N LYS A 114 8.34 -6.14 9.38
CA LYS A 114 7.45 -7.17 9.94
C LYS A 114 6.02 -6.68 9.85
N TRP A 115 5.20 -7.39 9.09
CA TRP A 115 3.82 -7.00 8.85
C TRP A 115 2.87 -8.20 8.91
N SER A 116 1.59 -7.89 9.03
CA SER A 116 0.49 -8.84 8.94
C SER A 116 -0.71 -8.19 8.29
N TYR A 117 -1.56 -9.00 7.68
CA TYR A 117 -2.79 -8.57 7.06
C TYR A 117 -3.94 -9.47 7.48
N LYS A 118 -5.13 -8.92 7.77
CA LYS A 118 -6.39 -9.65 7.98
C LYS A 118 -7.52 -8.87 7.35
N GLY A 119 -8.61 -9.56 7.02
CA GLY A 119 -9.82 -9.00 6.39
C GLY A 119 -10.47 -10.01 5.46
N ASP A 120 -11.56 -9.59 4.82
CA ASP A 120 -12.40 -10.45 4.00
C ASP A 120 -12.28 -10.06 2.52
N GLY A 121 -12.03 -11.04 1.66
CA GLY A 121 -11.96 -10.84 0.20
C GLY A 121 -10.90 -9.85 -0.25
N LEU A 122 -9.76 -9.82 0.44
CA LEU A 122 -8.70 -8.86 0.19
C LEU A 122 -8.07 -9.03 -1.19
N VAL A 123 -7.96 -7.92 -1.92
CA VAL A 123 -7.04 -7.72 -3.03
C VAL A 123 -6.19 -6.51 -2.68
N ALA A 124 -4.92 -6.73 -2.40
CA ALA A 124 -3.98 -5.70 -1.97
C ALA A 124 -2.54 -6.14 -2.19
N ASP A 125 -1.61 -5.21 -2.22
CA ASP A 125 -0.20 -5.50 -2.06
C ASP A 125 0.35 -5.10 -0.70
N VAL A 126 1.60 -5.46 -0.45
CA VAL A 126 2.49 -4.86 0.55
C VAL A 126 3.82 -4.62 -0.13
N ALA A 127 4.16 -3.35 -0.32
CA ALA A 127 5.26 -2.97 -1.20
C ALA A 127 6.09 -1.79 -0.67
N PHE A 128 7.36 -1.81 -1.02
CA PHE A 128 8.14 -0.59 -1.14
C PHE A 128 7.76 0.09 -2.46
N ASP A 129 7.79 1.42 -2.43
CA ASP A 129 7.60 2.29 -3.58
C ASP A 129 8.73 3.34 -3.58
N ILE A 130 9.62 3.19 -4.56
CA ILE A 130 10.90 3.90 -4.65
C ILE A 130 10.88 4.76 -5.89
N TRP A 131 11.09 6.06 -5.72
CA TRP A 131 11.02 7.02 -6.80
C TRP A 131 12.38 7.60 -7.15
N THR A 132 12.69 7.60 -8.46
CA THR A 132 13.93 8.20 -8.97
C THR A 132 13.66 9.21 -10.08
N SER A 133 14.65 10.07 -10.33
CA SER A 133 14.61 11.09 -11.37
C SER A 133 16.04 11.52 -11.74
N SER A 134 16.23 12.00 -12.96
CA SER A 134 17.49 12.58 -13.44
C SER A 134 17.86 13.90 -12.74
N SER A 135 16.93 14.49 -11.99
CA SER A 135 17.10 15.74 -11.24
C SER A 135 16.74 15.57 -9.76
N THR A 136 17.34 16.39 -8.91
CA THR A 136 16.99 16.47 -7.47
C THR A 136 15.63 17.14 -7.21
N THR A 137 15.05 17.78 -8.21
CA THR A 137 13.75 18.49 -8.15
C THR A 137 12.89 18.13 -9.36
N GLY A 138 11.63 18.55 -9.39
CA GLY A 138 10.70 18.28 -10.49
C GLY A 138 10.04 16.91 -10.40
N ASP A 139 9.52 16.41 -11.52
CA ASP A 139 8.74 15.19 -11.58
C ASP A 139 9.61 13.93 -11.38
N TYR A 140 8.99 12.86 -10.91
CA TYR A 140 9.59 11.53 -10.88
C TYR A 140 9.55 10.93 -12.30
N GLU A 141 10.59 10.16 -12.65
CA GLU A 141 10.72 9.50 -13.95
C GLU A 141 10.51 8.00 -13.86
N TYR A 142 10.94 7.39 -12.74
CA TYR A 142 10.80 5.96 -12.48
C TYR A 142 10.16 5.72 -11.12
N GLU A 143 9.28 4.73 -11.12
CA GLU A 143 8.68 4.09 -9.96
C GLU A 143 9.23 2.66 -9.87
N ILE A 144 9.90 2.33 -8.79
CA ILE A 144 10.47 0.99 -8.56
C ILE A 144 9.79 0.40 -7.33
N MET A 145 9.03 -0.67 -7.54
CA MET A 145 8.31 -1.34 -6.47
C MET A 145 8.98 -2.66 -6.11
N ILE A 146 8.95 -2.99 -4.79
CA ILE A 146 9.38 -4.30 -4.29
C ILE A 146 8.21 -4.86 -3.47
N TRP A 147 7.48 -5.82 -4.04
CA TRP A 147 6.26 -6.39 -3.47
C TRP A 147 6.58 -7.58 -2.56
N LEU A 148 6.51 -7.37 -1.25
CA LEU A 148 6.64 -8.40 -0.23
C LEU A 148 5.36 -9.22 -0.03
N GLY A 149 4.21 -8.67 -0.42
CA GLY A 149 2.90 -9.32 -0.33
C GLY A 149 2.06 -9.08 -1.58
N ARG A 150 1.32 -10.13 -1.99
CA ARG A 150 0.42 -10.14 -3.14
C ARG A 150 -0.86 -10.86 -2.79
N LEU A 151 -1.79 -10.16 -2.15
CA LEU A 151 -3.04 -10.73 -1.63
C LEU A 151 -4.13 -10.76 -2.70
N GLY A 152 -4.90 -11.84 -2.73
CA GLY A 152 -6.10 -11.97 -3.57
C GLY A 152 -5.85 -11.85 -5.07
N GLY A 153 -4.61 -12.01 -5.52
CA GLY A 153 -4.25 -11.90 -6.92
C GLY A 153 -4.12 -10.46 -7.41
N ALA A 154 -3.78 -9.51 -6.53
CA ALA A 154 -3.35 -8.17 -6.94
C ALA A 154 -2.28 -8.28 -8.03
N GLY A 155 -2.32 -7.42 -9.03
CA GLY A 155 -1.40 -7.44 -10.16
C GLY A 155 -0.60 -6.15 -10.27
N PRO A 156 0.73 -6.22 -10.44
CA PRO A 156 1.52 -5.04 -10.76
C PRO A 156 1.19 -4.52 -12.15
N ILE A 157 1.57 -3.28 -12.42
CA ILE A 157 1.46 -2.68 -13.75
C ILE A 157 2.44 -3.38 -14.70
N GLY A 158 1.98 -3.70 -15.93
CA GLY A 158 2.79 -4.23 -17.00
C GLY A 158 2.98 -5.75 -16.98
N ASP A 159 3.89 -6.22 -17.85
CA ASP A 159 4.13 -7.63 -18.08
C ASP A 159 5.38 -8.12 -17.34
N SER A 160 5.39 -9.41 -16.96
CA SER A 160 6.60 -10.08 -16.45
C SER A 160 7.63 -10.21 -17.58
N ILE A 161 8.84 -9.69 -17.34
CA ILE A 161 9.91 -9.63 -18.35
C ILE A 161 11.12 -10.48 -17.99
N SER A 162 11.35 -10.77 -16.72
CA SER A 162 12.46 -11.58 -16.22
C SER A 162 12.25 -11.98 -14.77
N THR A 163 13.24 -12.68 -14.22
CA THR A 163 13.33 -12.95 -12.77
C THR A 163 14.61 -12.41 -12.20
N PHE A 164 14.62 -12.17 -10.90
CA PHE A 164 15.77 -11.73 -10.11
C PHE A 164 15.84 -12.56 -8.82
N ASP A 165 16.99 -13.17 -8.53
CA ASP A 165 17.21 -13.91 -7.30
C ASP A 165 17.95 -13.05 -6.28
N HIS A 166 17.35 -12.86 -5.11
CA HIS A 166 17.96 -12.12 -4.01
C HIS A 166 17.53 -12.68 -2.65
N ASP A 167 18.48 -12.86 -1.73
CA ASP A 167 18.26 -13.38 -0.37
C ASP A 167 17.45 -14.69 -0.32
N GLY A 168 17.74 -15.62 -1.24
CA GLY A 168 17.08 -16.92 -1.32
C GLY A 168 15.63 -16.87 -1.83
N THR A 169 15.20 -15.72 -2.36
CA THR A 169 13.88 -15.52 -2.96
C THR A 169 14.03 -15.19 -4.44
N THR A 170 13.23 -15.84 -5.28
CA THR A 170 13.04 -15.47 -6.68
C THR A 170 11.95 -14.44 -6.80
N TRP A 171 12.25 -13.34 -7.45
CA TRP A 171 11.35 -12.21 -7.71
C TRP A 171 11.01 -12.17 -9.20
N GLU A 172 9.71 -12.07 -9.53
CA GLU A 172 9.29 -11.75 -10.90
C GLU A 172 9.47 -10.25 -11.12
N LEU A 173 10.20 -9.86 -12.18
CA LEU A 173 10.33 -8.47 -12.59
C LEU A 173 9.29 -8.13 -13.65
N HIS A 174 8.42 -7.19 -13.34
CA HIS A 174 7.44 -6.61 -14.27
C HIS A 174 7.90 -5.24 -14.76
N GLU A 175 7.54 -4.90 -16.00
CA GLU A 175 7.80 -3.58 -16.59
C GLU A 175 6.52 -3.01 -17.18
N GLY A 176 6.17 -1.77 -16.80
CA GLY A 176 5.02 -1.06 -17.31
C GLY A 176 5.19 0.45 -17.23
N SER A 177 4.07 1.17 -17.26
CA SER A 177 4.06 2.64 -17.15
C SER A 177 2.83 3.11 -16.40
N ASN A 178 3.01 4.14 -15.57
CA ASN A 178 1.96 4.85 -14.86
C ASN A 178 2.01 6.33 -15.32
N GLY A 179 1.18 6.66 -16.30
CA GLY A 179 1.26 7.96 -16.97
C GLY A 179 2.61 8.13 -17.68
N SER A 180 3.42 9.10 -17.25
CA SER A 180 4.74 9.38 -17.79
C SER A 180 5.87 8.61 -17.08
N GLN A 181 5.61 8.05 -15.90
CA GLN A 181 6.59 7.29 -15.13
C GLN A 181 6.74 5.88 -15.70
N LYS A 182 7.96 5.41 -15.78
CA LYS A 182 8.26 4.01 -16.04
C LYS A 182 8.23 3.22 -14.74
N VAL A 183 7.50 2.10 -14.72
CA VAL A 183 7.29 1.29 -13.53
C VAL A 183 8.02 -0.03 -13.65
N TYR A 184 8.80 -0.36 -12.64
CA TYR A 184 9.43 -1.67 -12.45
C TYR A 184 8.97 -2.28 -11.13
N SER A 185 8.35 -3.45 -11.16
CA SER A 185 7.86 -4.13 -9.95
C SER A 185 8.53 -5.50 -9.80
N PHE A 186 9.29 -5.66 -8.73
CA PHE A 186 9.80 -6.94 -8.28
C PHE A 186 8.76 -7.59 -7.36
N VAL A 187 8.20 -8.72 -7.75
CA VAL A 187 7.12 -9.40 -7.02
C VAL A 187 7.64 -10.71 -6.45
N ALA A 188 7.61 -10.85 -5.13
CA ALA A 188 7.99 -12.10 -4.46
C ALA A 188 7.06 -13.25 -4.87
N ALA A 189 7.63 -14.43 -5.10
CA ALA A 189 6.87 -15.64 -5.45
C ALA A 189 5.88 -16.08 -4.34
N LYS A 190 6.10 -15.64 -3.10
CA LYS A 190 5.25 -15.87 -1.91
C LYS A 190 5.34 -14.67 -1.00
N ASP A 191 4.28 -14.43 -0.21
CA ASP A 191 4.28 -13.38 0.81
C ASP A 191 5.41 -13.53 1.82
N ILE A 192 6.13 -12.44 2.07
CA ILE A 192 7.27 -12.36 3.00
C ILE A 192 6.90 -11.42 4.15
N ASN A 193 6.26 -11.96 5.18
CA ASN A 193 5.72 -11.17 6.30
C ASN A 193 6.78 -10.67 7.29
N ASN A 194 8.00 -11.16 7.18
CA ASN A 194 9.14 -10.77 8.03
C ASN A 194 10.41 -10.87 7.20
N MET A 195 10.96 -9.71 6.85
CA MET A 195 12.18 -9.63 6.04
C MET A 195 13.17 -8.65 6.68
N GLU A 196 14.43 -9.06 6.69
CA GLU A 196 15.58 -8.22 6.97
C GLU A 196 16.55 -8.42 5.80
N SER A 197 16.84 -7.36 5.05
CA SER A 197 17.59 -7.43 3.80
C SER A 197 18.12 -6.06 3.41
N ASP A 198 18.64 -5.93 2.19
CA ASP A 198 19.08 -4.70 1.55
C ASP A 198 18.29 -4.46 0.26
N ALA A 199 17.70 -3.28 0.10
CA ALA A 199 16.93 -2.93 -1.10
C ALA A 199 17.83 -2.43 -2.26
N LEU A 200 19.10 -2.07 -2.01
CA LEU A 200 19.99 -1.58 -3.07
C LEU A 200 20.21 -2.58 -4.21
N PRO A 201 20.36 -3.91 -3.98
CA PRO A 201 20.50 -4.89 -5.05
C PRO A 201 19.39 -4.90 -6.10
N PHE A 202 18.15 -4.54 -5.73
CA PHE A 202 17.04 -4.40 -6.69
C PHE A 202 17.28 -3.23 -7.66
N LEU A 203 17.70 -2.07 -7.14
CA LEU A 203 18.05 -0.92 -7.96
C LEU A 203 19.30 -1.21 -8.83
N GLN A 204 20.30 -1.88 -8.25
CA GLN A 204 21.51 -2.27 -8.95
C GLN A 204 21.21 -3.24 -10.10
N HIS A 205 20.31 -4.21 -9.91
CA HIS A 205 19.86 -5.11 -10.97
C HIS A 205 19.27 -4.33 -12.17
N LEU A 206 18.46 -3.30 -11.93
CA LEU A 206 17.93 -2.45 -13.01
C LEU A 206 19.04 -1.66 -13.70
N VAL A 207 20.04 -1.18 -12.95
CA VAL A 207 21.21 -0.49 -13.53
C VAL A 207 22.04 -1.46 -14.38
N ASP A 208 22.36 -2.63 -13.87
CA ASP A 208 23.22 -3.63 -14.55
C ASP A 208 22.55 -4.19 -15.81
N THR A 209 21.21 -4.21 -15.86
CA THR A 209 20.42 -4.64 -17.03
C THR A 209 20.07 -3.50 -17.97
N GLY A 210 20.59 -2.28 -17.74
CA GLY A 210 20.38 -1.11 -18.60
C GLY A 210 18.94 -0.54 -18.55
N LYS A 211 18.18 -0.87 -17.52
CA LYS A 211 16.79 -0.41 -17.34
C LYS A 211 16.70 0.89 -16.54
N LEU A 212 17.70 1.18 -15.75
CA LEU A 212 17.81 2.39 -14.92
C LEU A 212 19.22 2.98 -15.08
N ASP A 213 19.33 4.30 -15.20
CA ASP A 213 20.64 4.94 -15.24
C ASP A 213 21.17 5.15 -13.81
N LYS A 214 22.43 4.79 -13.56
CA LYS A 214 23.08 4.97 -12.27
C LYS A 214 23.23 6.44 -11.83
N SER A 215 23.09 7.40 -12.76
CA SER A 215 23.09 8.83 -12.47
C SER A 215 21.75 9.34 -11.93
N GLN A 216 20.68 8.54 -11.97
CA GLN A 216 19.39 8.85 -11.34
C GLN A 216 19.56 9.14 -9.85
N TYR A 217 18.78 10.07 -9.34
CA TYR A 217 18.70 10.39 -7.92
C TYR A 217 17.57 9.58 -7.28
N LEU A 218 17.86 8.87 -6.19
CA LEU A 218 16.85 8.39 -5.26
C LEU A 218 16.17 9.61 -4.61
N ARG A 219 14.86 9.74 -4.82
CA ARG A 219 14.07 10.92 -4.46
C ARG A 219 13.05 10.64 -3.35
N ALA A 220 12.50 9.43 -3.31
CA ALA A 220 11.62 8.97 -2.26
C ALA A 220 11.80 7.48 -2.03
N PHE A 221 11.62 7.07 -0.78
CA PHE A 221 11.59 5.68 -0.35
C PHE A 221 10.38 5.52 0.58
N GLN A 222 9.36 4.84 0.09
CA GLN A 222 8.08 4.65 0.76
C GLN A 222 7.82 3.16 0.98
N SER A 223 7.04 2.83 2.02
CA SER A 223 6.74 1.44 2.38
C SER A 223 5.32 1.37 2.92
N GLY A 224 4.48 0.55 2.31
CA GLY A 224 3.07 0.55 2.64
C GLY A 224 2.26 -0.55 1.99
N THR A 225 1.00 -0.26 1.78
CA THR A 225 0.05 -1.18 1.13
C THR A 225 -0.84 -0.42 0.17
N GLU A 226 -1.13 -1.04 -0.97
CA GLU A 226 -2.11 -0.58 -1.94
C GLU A 226 -3.35 -1.46 -1.91
N PRO A 227 -4.43 -1.01 -1.27
CA PRO A 227 -5.73 -1.64 -1.34
C PRO A 227 -6.39 -1.49 -2.72
N PHE A 228 -6.96 -2.59 -3.25
CA PHE A 228 -7.82 -2.59 -4.42
C PHE A 228 -9.28 -2.77 -4.01
N ILE A 229 -9.64 -3.91 -3.40
CA ILE A 229 -10.95 -4.22 -2.82
C ILE A 229 -10.80 -5.12 -1.60
N GLY A 230 -11.81 -5.11 -0.72
CA GLY A 230 -11.91 -5.95 0.46
C GLY A 230 -12.68 -5.25 1.57
N SER A 231 -12.99 -5.98 2.64
CA SER A 231 -13.71 -5.45 3.78
C SER A 231 -13.10 -5.88 5.11
N ASN A 232 -13.36 -5.08 6.16
CA ASN A 232 -12.82 -5.32 7.50
C ASN A 232 -11.30 -5.52 7.51
N ALA A 233 -10.62 -4.87 6.57
CA ALA A 233 -9.20 -5.04 6.37
C ALA A 233 -8.39 -4.30 7.45
N GLU A 234 -7.35 -4.95 7.93
CA GLU A 234 -6.35 -4.36 8.81
C GLU A 234 -4.95 -4.81 8.37
N PHE A 235 -4.20 -3.86 7.86
CA PHE A 235 -2.76 -3.98 7.64
C PHE A 235 -2.04 -3.49 8.88
N THR A 236 -1.15 -4.29 9.44
CA THR A 236 -0.36 -3.93 10.63
C THR A 236 1.11 -4.13 10.37
N THR A 237 1.90 -3.07 10.52
CA THR A 237 3.35 -3.14 10.63
C THR A 237 3.74 -3.09 12.09
N THR A 238 4.38 -4.16 12.58
CA THR A 238 4.82 -4.27 13.98
C THR A 238 6.26 -3.82 14.19
N ALA A 239 7.08 -3.85 13.13
CA ALA A 239 8.44 -3.30 13.12
C ALA A 239 8.83 -2.94 11.69
N TYR A 240 9.21 -1.71 11.48
CA TYR A 240 9.77 -1.21 10.23
C TYR A 240 10.96 -0.29 10.51
N LYS A 241 12.03 -0.52 9.80
CA LYS A 241 13.20 0.34 9.81
C LYS A 241 13.88 0.27 8.45
N VAL A 242 14.29 1.41 7.92
CA VAL A 242 15.14 1.50 6.73
C VAL A 242 16.18 2.58 6.95
N ASN A 243 17.35 2.40 6.34
CA ASN A 243 18.42 3.39 6.32
C ASN A 243 19.02 3.46 4.91
N ILE A 244 19.51 4.63 4.51
CA ILE A 244 20.15 4.87 3.20
C ILE A 244 21.57 5.36 3.41
N ALA A 245 22.55 4.48 3.13
CA ALA A 245 23.97 4.75 3.34
C ALA A 245 24.71 5.15 2.04
#